data_fa0d10f89aa18768aa98db4dac1cb930
#
_entry.id   fa0d10f89aa18768aa98db4dac1cb930
#
_cell.length_a   1.000
_cell.length_b   1.000
_cell.length_c   1.000
_cell.angle_alpha   90.00
_cell.angle_beta   90.00
_cell.angle_gamma   90.00
#
_symmetry.space_group_name_H-M   'P 1'
#
loop_
_entity.id
_entity.type
_entity.pdbx_description
1 polymer ?
#
loop_
_entity_poly.entity_id
_entity_poly.type
_entity_poly.pdbx_seq_one_letter_code
_entity_poly.pdbx_strand_id
1 'polypeptide(L)'
;MNSTQFFEQLEASIARYDLLCHPFYRAWAAGELTREDLREYARHYYHHVQAFPCYLAEFALRLDEGELRRAVLANMCDEKGAVGKSGKEAVPHSELWLDFAEGMGSRRDMHWHLPVKQIGELMRYFHSVASEGTAEQALAAFYVYESQVPKVAKEKERGLREMYGADDKTCGYFALHATADIYHANVWREQLEKRIVAKPETADAALDAAENAARMLWQALDGIEAARMTCAV
;
A
#
# COMPACT_ATOMS: atom_id res chain seq x y z
N MET A 1 19.06 6.30 19.74
CA MET A 1 19.01 7.01 18.43
C MET A 1 18.10 8.22 18.58
N ASN A 2 18.42 9.40 17.98
CA ASN A 2 17.48 10.52 17.96
C ASN A 2 16.50 10.42 16.77
N SER A 3 15.43 11.22 16.77
CA SER A 3 14.38 11.20 15.75
C SER A 3 14.93 11.47 14.33
N THR A 4 15.83 12.41 14.15
CA THR A 4 16.45 12.72 12.85
C THR A 4 17.19 11.50 12.29
N GLN A 5 18.06 10.90 13.09
CA GLN A 5 18.81 9.68 12.69
C GLN A 5 17.88 8.50 12.38
N PHE A 6 16.79 8.39 13.13
CA PHE A 6 15.77 7.37 12.87
C PHE A 6 15.15 7.53 11.48
N PHE A 7 14.68 8.74 11.14
CA PHE A 7 14.07 8.97 9.84
C PHE A 7 15.07 8.92 8.68
N GLU A 8 16.33 9.32 8.88
CA GLU A 8 17.38 9.11 7.88
C GLU A 8 17.58 7.62 7.54
N GLN A 9 17.58 6.74 8.54
CA GLN A 9 17.71 5.29 8.34
C GLN A 9 16.43 4.69 7.74
N LEU A 10 15.26 5.15 8.18
CA LEU A 10 13.98 4.74 7.65
C LEU A 10 13.86 5.05 6.15
N GLU A 11 14.17 6.28 5.75
CA GLU A 11 14.15 6.71 4.35
C GLU A 11 15.21 5.97 3.51
N ALA A 12 16.38 5.68 4.06
CA ALA A 12 17.39 4.87 3.40
C ALA A 12 16.92 3.43 3.17
N SER A 13 16.16 2.86 4.10
CA SER A 13 15.54 1.52 3.93
C SER A 13 14.48 1.54 2.84
N ILE A 14 13.62 2.57 2.80
CA ILE A 14 12.62 2.75 1.74
C ILE A 14 13.32 2.89 0.37
N ALA A 15 14.38 3.69 0.28
CA ALA A 15 15.11 3.93 -0.96
C ALA A 15 15.76 2.66 -1.54
N ARG A 16 16.18 1.70 -0.68
CA ARG A 16 16.71 0.40 -1.14
C ARG A 16 15.65 -0.46 -1.84
N TYR A 17 14.39 -0.28 -1.48
CA TYR A 17 13.23 -0.98 -2.02
C TYR A 17 12.27 -0.01 -2.71
N ASP A 18 12.81 1.02 -3.40
CA ASP A 18 11.98 1.95 -4.18
C ASP A 18 11.19 1.19 -5.25
N LEU A 19 9.88 1.08 -5.06
CA LEU A 19 9.00 0.28 -5.91
C LEU A 19 9.02 0.71 -7.36
N LEU A 20 9.30 1.99 -7.68
CA LEU A 20 9.45 2.44 -9.07
C LEU A 20 10.72 1.88 -9.74
N CYS A 21 11.70 1.42 -8.95
CA CYS A 21 12.89 0.74 -9.47
C CYS A 21 12.67 -0.75 -9.75
N HIS A 22 11.53 -1.32 -9.30
CA HIS A 22 11.23 -2.73 -9.51
C HIS A 22 11.01 -3.03 -11.00
N PRO A 23 11.54 -4.16 -11.55
CA PRO A 23 11.40 -4.51 -12.98
C PRO A 23 9.96 -4.43 -13.49
N PHE A 24 8.98 -4.95 -12.75
CA PHE A 24 7.57 -4.90 -13.13
C PHE A 24 7.05 -3.46 -13.30
N TYR A 25 7.35 -2.54 -12.35
CA TYR A 25 6.90 -1.15 -12.46
C TYR A 25 7.69 -0.35 -13.50
N ARG A 26 8.94 -0.70 -13.75
CA ARG A 26 9.71 -0.15 -14.87
C ARG A 26 9.12 -0.56 -16.21
N ALA A 27 8.74 -1.83 -16.37
CA ALA A 27 8.05 -2.30 -17.58
C ALA A 27 6.68 -1.61 -17.75
N TRP A 28 5.95 -1.36 -16.63
CA TRP A 28 4.71 -0.55 -16.66
C TRP A 28 4.99 0.86 -17.19
N ALA A 29 5.97 1.55 -16.61
CA ALA A 29 6.33 2.92 -16.97
C ALA A 29 6.79 3.04 -18.42
N ALA A 30 7.40 1.99 -18.96
CA ALA A 30 7.86 1.92 -20.35
C ALA A 30 6.77 1.48 -21.35
N GLY A 31 5.58 1.05 -20.88
CA GLY A 31 4.52 0.52 -21.75
C GLY A 31 4.83 -0.87 -22.32
N GLU A 32 5.69 -1.63 -21.66
CA GLU A 32 6.14 -2.97 -22.09
C GLU A 32 5.22 -4.09 -21.58
N LEU A 33 4.32 -3.79 -20.64
CA LEU A 33 3.33 -4.75 -20.14
C LEU A 33 2.18 -4.89 -21.14
N THR A 34 1.66 -6.09 -21.27
CA THR A 34 0.41 -6.34 -22.00
C THR A 34 -0.80 -6.01 -21.13
N ARG A 35 -1.98 -5.87 -21.74
CA ARG A 35 -3.24 -5.75 -20.96
C ARG A 35 -3.50 -6.99 -20.11
N GLU A 36 -3.04 -8.16 -20.54
CA GLU A 36 -3.07 -9.41 -19.78
C GLU A 36 -2.24 -9.30 -18.51
N ASP A 37 -1.00 -8.81 -18.62
CA ASP A 37 -0.12 -8.62 -17.46
C ASP A 37 -0.75 -7.66 -16.44
N LEU A 38 -1.37 -6.57 -16.91
CA LEU A 38 -2.08 -5.61 -16.05
C LEU A 38 -3.33 -6.23 -15.41
N ARG A 39 -4.05 -7.08 -16.14
CA ARG A 39 -5.20 -7.83 -15.63
C ARG A 39 -4.79 -8.77 -14.50
N GLU A 40 -3.73 -9.57 -14.72
CA GLU A 40 -3.23 -10.50 -13.71
C GLU A 40 -2.66 -9.75 -12.48
N TYR A 41 -1.92 -8.65 -12.70
CA TYR A 41 -1.51 -7.77 -11.62
C TYR A 41 -2.71 -7.27 -10.79
N ALA A 42 -3.76 -6.79 -11.46
CA ALA A 42 -4.97 -6.30 -10.79
C ALA A 42 -5.61 -7.39 -9.92
N ARG A 43 -5.65 -8.63 -10.40
CA ARG A 43 -6.22 -9.79 -9.69
C ARG A 43 -5.37 -10.19 -8.48
N HIS A 44 -4.06 -10.28 -8.64
CA HIS A 44 -3.16 -10.66 -7.55
C HIS A 44 -3.13 -9.61 -6.44
N TYR A 45 -2.96 -8.34 -6.79
CA TYR A 45 -2.76 -7.28 -5.81
C TYR A 45 -4.06 -6.84 -5.11
N TYR A 46 -5.23 -7.14 -5.70
CA TYR A 46 -6.55 -6.86 -5.11
C TYR A 46 -6.67 -7.37 -3.68
N HIS A 47 -6.15 -8.55 -3.39
CA HIS A 47 -6.26 -9.16 -2.06
C HIS A 47 -5.60 -8.30 -0.98
N HIS A 48 -4.46 -7.68 -1.27
CA HIS A 48 -3.81 -6.76 -0.35
C HIS A 48 -4.61 -5.46 -0.20
N VAL A 49 -5.09 -4.88 -1.30
CA VAL A 49 -5.93 -3.67 -1.27
C VAL A 49 -7.20 -3.89 -0.45
N GLN A 50 -7.89 -5.01 -0.67
CA GLN A 50 -9.11 -5.34 0.07
C GLN A 50 -8.84 -5.57 1.56
N ALA A 51 -7.69 -6.13 1.92
CA ALA A 51 -7.33 -6.44 3.30
C ALA A 51 -6.82 -5.21 4.08
N PHE A 52 -6.35 -4.16 3.41
CA PHE A 52 -5.68 -3.03 4.05
C PHE A 52 -6.51 -2.38 5.18
N PRO A 53 -7.81 -2.04 4.98
CA PRO A 53 -8.63 -1.50 6.07
C PRO A 53 -8.81 -2.46 7.25
N CYS A 54 -8.65 -3.78 7.06
CA CYS A 54 -8.69 -4.74 8.17
C CYS A 54 -7.44 -4.63 9.04
N TYR A 55 -6.24 -4.41 8.48
CA TYR A 55 -5.02 -4.16 9.25
C TYR A 55 -5.16 -2.91 10.11
N LEU A 56 -5.73 -1.83 9.54
CA LEU A 56 -6.00 -0.60 10.29
C LEU A 56 -6.99 -0.85 11.45
N ALA A 57 -8.05 -1.63 11.22
CA ALA A 57 -9.01 -2.00 12.25
C ALA A 57 -8.35 -2.83 13.37
N GLU A 58 -7.57 -3.85 13.04
CA GLU A 58 -6.82 -4.69 13.98
C GLU A 58 -5.87 -3.85 14.84
N PHE A 59 -5.14 -2.93 14.21
CA PHE A 59 -4.26 -2.02 14.93
C PHE A 59 -5.04 -1.09 15.86
N ALA A 60 -6.14 -0.49 15.40
CA ALA A 60 -6.98 0.40 16.20
C ALA A 60 -7.56 -0.28 17.45
N LEU A 61 -7.94 -1.57 17.36
CA LEU A 61 -8.49 -2.34 18.48
C LEU A 61 -7.52 -2.50 19.66
N ARG A 62 -6.22 -2.43 19.40
CA ARG A 62 -5.15 -2.59 20.39
C ARG A 62 -4.67 -1.28 21.00
N LEU A 63 -5.06 -0.16 20.42
CA LEU A 63 -4.65 1.16 20.87
C LEU A 63 -5.57 1.66 21.97
N ASP A 64 -4.98 2.34 22.96
CA ASP A 64 -5.74 3.11 23.93
C ASP A 64 -6.50 4.26 23.25
N GLU A 65 -7.57 4.72 23.90
CA GLU A 65 -8.28 5.92 23.42
C GLU A 65 -7.31 7.11 23.35
N GLY A 66 -7.30 7.77 22.20
CA GLY A 66 -6.37 8.90 21.99
C GLY A 66 -6.26 9.34 20.54
N GLU A 67 -5.29 10.20 20.28
CA GLU A 67 -5.05 10.80 18.98
C GLU A 67 -4.69 9.73 17.92
N LEU A 68 -3.78 8.81 18.27
CA LEU A 68 -3.35 7.76 17.35
C LEU A 68 -4.52 6.85 16.92
N ARG A 69 -5.33 6.36 17.89
CA ARG A 69 -6.46 5.51 17.56
C ARG A 69 -7.46 6.21 16.65
N ARG A 70 -7.74 7.49 16.90
CA ARG A 70 -8.61 8.29 16.02
C ARG A 70 -8.03 8.45 14.61
N ALA A 71 -6.72 8.67 14.49
CA ALA A 71 -6.05 8.79 13.20
C ALA A 71 -6.12 7.47 12.39
N VAL A 72 -5.87 6.33 13.04
CA VAL A 72 -5.97 5.00 12.41
C VAL A 72 -7.39 4.72 11.94
N LEU A 73 -8.40 5.01 12.79
CA LEU A 73 -9.81 4.82 12.43
C LEU A 73 -10.26 5.77 11.32
N ALA A 74 -9.72 6.99 11.26
CA ALA A 74 -10.02 7.92 10.17
C ALA A 74 -9.53 7.38 8.82
N ASN A 75 -8.28 6.90 8.75
CA ASN A 75 -7.75 6.26 7.54
C ASN A 75 -8.57 5.01 7.16
N MET A 76 -8.91 4.15 8.13
CA MET A 76 -9.78 3.00 7.87
C MET A 76 -11.15 3.42 7.27
N CYS A 77 -11.73 4.51 7.76
CA CYS A 77 -12.98 5.05 7.22
C CYS A 77 -12.81 5.56 5.79
N ASP A 78 -11.70 6.22 5.48
CA ASP A 78 -11.38 6.67 4.13
C ASP A 78 -11.26 5.47 3.17
N GLU A 79 -10.53 4.42 3.57
CA GLU A 79 -10.40 3.17 2.82
C GLU A 79 -11.75 2.49 2.53
N LYS A 80 -12.68 2.55 3.48
CA LYS A 80 -14.02 1.96 3.37
C LYS A 80 -15.03 2.87 2.66
N GLY A 81 -14.65 4.07 2.25
CA GLY A 81 -15.56 5.01 1.62
C GLY A 81 -16.65 5.51 2.56
N ALA A 82 -16.37 5.58 3.87
CA ALA A 82 -17.34 6.08 4.84
C ALA A 82 -17.72 7.53 4.55
N VAL A 83 -18.92 7.92 4.97
CA VAL A 83 -19.45 9.27 4.77
C VAL A 83 -18.51 10.31 5.39
N GLY A 84 -17.82 11.05 4.54
CA GLY A 84 -16.94 12.13 4.97
C GLY A 84 -17.73 13.32 5.54
N LYS A 85 -17.01 14.35 6.04
CA LYS A 85 -17.62 15.59 6.57
C LYS A 85 -18.54 16.31 5.57
N SER A 86 -18.43 16.02 4.28
CA SER A 86 -19.29 16.54 3.22
C SER A 86 -20.68 15.92 3.14
N GLY A 87 -20.96 14.87 3.93
CA GLY A 87 -22.22 14.12 3.89
C GLY A 87 -22.40 13.25 2.62
N LYS A 88 -21.39 13.12 1.77
CA LYS A 88 -21.40 12.23 0.61
C LYS A 88 -20.64 10.95 0.95
N GLU A 89 -21.23 9.81 0.57
CA GLU A 89 -20.49 8.54 0.58
C GLU A 89 -19.39 8.60 -0.46
N ALA A 90 -18.16 8.24 -0.06
CA ALA A 90 -17.07 7.99 -0.98
C ALA A 90 -17.12 6.53 -1.47
N VAL A 91 -16.51 6.27 -2.60
CA VAL A 91 -16.40 4.89 -3.11
C VAL A 91 -15.30 4.17 -2.31
N PRO A 92 -15.52 2.96 -1.78
CA PRO A 92 -14.46 2.17 -1.14
C PRO A 92 -13.26 2.00 -2.07
N HIS A 93 -12.05 2.09 -1.53
CA HIS A 93 -10.83 1.97 -2.35
C HIS A 93 -10.74 0.62 -3.06
N SER A 94 -11.22 -0.46 -2.44
CA SER A 94 -11.32 -1.77 -3.09
C SER A 94 -12.25 -1.78 -4.31
N GLU A 95 -13.33 -0.98 -4.31
CA GLU A 95 -14.23 -0.84 -5.47
C GLU A 95 -13.57 -0.05 -6.60
N LEU A 96 -12.80 1.01 -6.28
CA LEU A 96 -11.99 1.72 -7.27
C LEU A 96 -10.93 0.80 -7.90
N TRP A 97 -10.36 -0.12 -7.10
CA TRP A 97 -9.44 -1.12 -7.64
C TRP A 97 -10.15 -2.11 -8.57
N LEU A 98 -11.38 -2.51 -8.25
CA LEU A 98 -12.18 -3.35 -9.13
C LEU A 98 -12.54 -2.64 -10.46
N ASP A 99 -12.72 -1.31 -10.44
CA ASP A 99 -12.90 -0.53 -11.67
C ASP A 99 -11.64 -0.57 -12.55
N PHE A 100 -10.44 -0.48 -11.94
CA PHE A 100 -9.17 -0.70 -12.64
C PHE A 100 -9.10 -2.11 -13.23
N ALA A 101 -9.38 -3.13 -12.44
CA ALA A 101 -9.35 -4.53 -12.88
C ALA A 101 -10.32 -4.79 -14.06
N GLU A 102 -11.55 -4.26 -13.97
CA GLU A 102 -12.55 -4.33 -15.03
C GLU A 102 -12.07 -3.62 -16.31
N GLY A 103 -11.47 -2.44 -16.17
CA GLY A 103 -10.86 -1.70 -17.27
C GLY A 103 -9.74 -2.45 -17.97
N MET A 104 -9.04 -3.35 -17.26
CA MET A 104 -8.02 -4.25 -17.84
C MET A 104 -8.60 -5.57 -18.35
N GLY A 105 -9.93 -5.77 -18.28
CA GLY A 105 -10.61 -6.94 -18.79
C GLY A 105 -10.79 -8.07 -17.78
N SER A 106 -10.61 -7.80 -16.49
CA SER A 106 -10.93 -8.75 -15.44
C SER A 106 -12.42 -8.73 -15.08
N ARG A 107 -12.91 -9.82 -14.48
CA ARG A 107 -14.20 -9.82 -13.79
C ARG A 107 -14.05 -9.16 -12.43
N ARG A 108 -15.12 -8.58 -11.90
CA ARG A 108 -15.13 -7.99 -10.55
C ARG A 108 -15.13 -9.04 -9.43
N ASP A 109 -15.48 -10.28 -9.74
CA ASP A 109 -15.47 -11.39 -8.79
C ASP A 109 -14.04 -11.94 -8.64
N MET A 110 -13.33 -11.45 -7.61
CA MET A 110 -11.95 -11.81 -7.30
C MET A 110 -11.82 -12.90 -6.23
N HIS A 111 -12.92 -13.34 -5.62
CA HIS A 111 -12.88 -14.26 -4.47
C HIS A 111 -12.28 -15.63 -4.80
N TRP A 112 -12.41 -16.04 -6.07
CA TRP A 112 -11.91 -17.33 -6.53
C TRP A 112 -10.51 -17.28 -7.13
N HIS A 113 -9.93 -16.08 -7.25
CA HIS A 113 -8.56 -15.91 -7.70
C HIS A 113 -7.60 -16.13 -6.53
N LEU A 114 -6.69 -17.09 -6.67
CA LEU A 114 -5.64 -17.29 -5.69
C LEU A 114 -4.45 -16.38 -6.05
N PRO A 115 -4.05 -15.47 -5.16
CA PRO A 115 -2.91 -14.62 -5.44
C PRO A 115 -1.61 -15.42 -5.43
N VAL A 116 -0.57 -14.88 -6.05
CA VAL A 116 0.78 -15.45 -5.91
C VAL A 116 1.17 -15.52 -4.43
N LYS A 117 2.02 -16.49 -4.10
CA LYS A 117 2.44 -16.77 -2.71
C LYS A 117 2.95 -15.52 -1.98
N GLN A 118 3.70 -14.67 -2.68
CA GLN A 118 4.31 -13.47 -2.11
C GLN A 118 3.28 -12.39 -1.71
N ILE A 119 2.15 -12.31 -2.39
CA ILE A 119 1.02 -11.47 -1.94
C ILE A 119 0.46 -12.01 -0.62
N GLY A 120 0.31 -13.34 -0.49
CA GLY A 120 -0.10 -13.96 0.77
C GLY A 120 0.90 -13.71 1.91
N GLU A 121 2.19 -13.66 1.61
CA GLU A 121 3.26 -13.33 2.57
C GLU A 121 3.20 -11.87 2.99
N LEU A 122 3.01 -10.95 2.05
CA LEU A 122 2.78 -9.53 2.31
C LEU A 122 1.57 -9.32 3.24
N MET A 123 0.44 -9.95 2.93
CA MET A 123 -0.78 -9.86 3.74
C MET A 123 -0.55 -10.37 5.17
N ARG A 124 0.10 -11.53 5.32
CA ARG A 124 0.42 -12.07 6.65
C ARG A 124 1.34 -11.15 7.44
N TYR A 125 2.31 -10.52 6.78
CA TYR A 125 3.22 -9.58 7.43
C TYR A 125 2.45 -8.36 7.97
N PHE A 126 1.64 -7.70 7.14
CA PHE A 126 0.84 -6.55 7.59
C PHE A 126 -0.17 -6.91 8.67
N HIS A 127 -0.81 -8.07 8.56
CA HIS A 127 -1.68 -8.60 9.60
C HIS A 127 -0.91 -8.80 10.93
N SER A 128 0.23 -9.48 10.91
CA SER A 128 1.04 -9.74 12.11
C SER A 128 1.51 -8.43 12.78
N VAL A 129 2.06 -7.48 12.01
CA VAL A 129 2.52 -6.22 12.59
C VAL A 129 1.37 -5.36 13.14
N ALA A 130 0.20 -5.41 12.52
CA ALA A 130 -1.00 -4.72 12.98
C ALA A 130 -1.60 -5.35 14.24
N SER A 131 -1.68 -6.68 14.30
CA SER A 131 -2.34 -7.42 15.39
C SER A 131 -1.42 -7.72 16.58
N GLU A 132 -0.10 -7.85 16.38
CA GLU A 132 0.84 -8.33 17.39
C GLU A 132 2.03 -7.39 17.65
N GLY A 133 2.45 -6.60 16.63
CA GLY A 133 3.60 -5.69 16.72
C GLY A 133 3.40 -4.54 17.72
N THR A 134 4.46 -3.85 18.12
CA THR A 134 4.32 -2.60 18.87
C THR A 134 3.67 -1.52 18.02
N ALA A 135 3.18 -0.45 18.65
CA ALA A 135 2.60 0.66 17.90
C ALA A 135 3.63 1.32 16.95
N GLU A 136 4.89 1.38 17.37
CA GLU A 136 5.99 1.92 16.58
C GLU A 136 6.31 1.04 15.36
N GLN A 137 6.27 -0.28 15.51
CA GLN A 137 6.45 -1.23 14.40
C GLN A 137 5.31 -1.13 13.38
N ALA A 138 4.05 -1.10 13.84
CA ALA A 138 2.89 -0.96 12.95
C ALA A 138 2.91 0.37 12.18
N LEU A 139 3.18 1.49 12.88
CA LEU A 139 3.30 2.82 12.26
C LEU A 139 4.42 2.87 11.22
N ALA A 140 5.58 2.26 11.51
CA ALA A 140 6.69 2.22 10.58
C ALA A 140 6.35 1.43 9.31
N ALA A 141 5.67 0.28 9.44
CA ALA A 141 5.22 -0.53 8.30
C ALA A 141 4.17 0.21 7.44
N PHE A 142 3.17 0.84 8.05
CA PHE A 142 2.16 1.64 7.33
C PHE A 142 2.79 2.86 6.64
N TYR A 143 3.71 3.55 7.32
CA TYR A 143 4.45 4.67 6.72
C TYR A 143 5.21 4.24 5.47
N VAL A 144 5.93 3.11 5.52
CA VAL A 144 6.68 2.57 4.37
C VAL A 144 5.76 2.30 3.19
N TYR A 145 4.57 1.76 3.42
CA TYR A 145 3.61 1.50 2.36
C TYR A 145 3.08 2.81 1.77
N GLU A 146 2.43 3.63 2.58
CA GLU A 146 1.71 4.82 2.10
C GLU A 146 2.64 5.95 1.66
N SER A 147 3.89 6.02 2.12
CA SER A 147 4.86 7.01 1.64
C SER A 147 5.34 6.75 0.19
N GLN A 148 5.29 5.51 -0.28
CA GLN A 148 5.64 5.17 -1.65
C GLN A 148 4.47 5.27 -2.62
N VAL A 149 3.24 5.07 -2.14
CA VAL A 149 2.04 4.99 -2.98
C VAL A 149 1.81 6.25 -3.82
N PRO A 150 1.95 7.50 -3.35
CA PRO A 150 1.68 8.68 -4.16
C PRO A 150 2.48 8.74 -5.46
N LYS A 151 3.80 8.49 -5.39
CA LYS A 151 4.66 8.49 -6.58
C LYS A 151 4.37 7.31 -7.51
N VAL A 152 4.11 6.14 -6.93
CA VAL A 152 3.76 4.92 -7.66
C VAL A 152 2.40 5.08 -8.35
N ALA A 153 1.38 5.59 -7.65
CA ALA A 153 0.05 5.82 -8.19
C ALA A 153 0.07 6.83 -9.35
N LYS A 154 0.80 7.93 -9.19
CA LYS A 154 0.96 8.94 -10.25
C LYS A 154 1.58 8.34 -11.52
N GLU A 155 2.63 7.53 -11.37
CA GLU A 155 3.30 6.90 -12.52
C GLU A 155 2.41 5.83 -13.17
N LYS A 156 1.68 5.06 -12.39
CA LYS A 156 0.71 4.08 -12.91
C LYS A 156 -0.43 4.75 -13.66
N GLU A 157 -0.99 5.81 -13.12
CA GLU A 157 -2.03 6.59 -13.81
C GLU A 157 -1.54 7.12 -15.14
N ARG A 158 -0.32 7.71 -15.16
CA ARG A 158 0.30 8.18 -16.39
C ARG A 158 0.40 7.06 -17.43
N GLY A 159 1.00 5.94 -17.05
CA GLY A 159 1.15 4.78 -17.94
C GLY A 159 -0.19 4.25 -18.46
N LEU A 160 -1.19 4.12 -17.58
CA LEU A 160 -2.52 3.67 -17.96
C LEU A 160 -3.16 4.55 -19.02
N ARG A 161 -3.07 5.87 -18.86
CA ARG A 161 -3.64 6.83 -19.81
C ARG A 161 -2.89 6.87 -21.13
N GLU A 162 -1.57 7.02 -21.07
CA GLU A 162 -0.74 7.26 -22.24
C GLU A 162 -0.48 6.00 -23.07
N MET A 163 -0.36 4.84 -22.44
CA MET A 163 0.10 3.61 -23.10
C MET A 163 -0.97 2.53 -23.22
N TYR A 164 -1.96 2.54 -22.33
CA TYR A 164 -3.00 1.49 -22.30
C TYR A 164 -4.41 1.99 -22.60
N GLY A 165 -4.57 3.31 -22.86
CA GLY A 165 -5.84 3.92 -23.26
C GLY A 165 -6.94 3.84 -22.20
N ALA A 166 -6.54 3.85 -20.92
CA ALA A 166 -7.48 3.77 -19.80
C ALA A 166 -8.25 5.09 -19.62
N ASP A 167 -9.54 4.96 -19.28
CA ASP A 167 -10.44 6.07 -18.99
C ASP A 167 -10.34 6.52 -17.51
N ASP A 168 -11.09 7.56 -17.16
CA ASP A 168 -11.10 8.11 -15.80
C ASP A 168 -11.58 7.11 -14.75
N LYS A 169 -12.54 6.24 -15.10
CA LYS A 169 -13.04 5.20 -14.20
C LYS A 169 -11.94 4.21 -13.88
N THR A 170 -11.25 3.71 -14.89
CA THR A 170 -10.14 2.78 -14.77
C THR A 170 -8.97 3.35 -13.96
N CYS A 171 -8.72 4.66 -14.07
CA CYS A 171 -7.65 5.36 -13.37
C CYS A 171 -8.02 5.83 -11.95
N GLY A 172 -9.29 5.75 -11.56
CA GLY A 172 -9.83 6.36 -10.34
C GLY A 172 -9.09 6.01 -9.06
N TYR A 173 -8.70 4.75 -8.88
CA TYR A 173 -7.89 4.31 -7.74
C TYR A 173 -6.56 5.07 -7.65
N PHE A 174 -5.84 5.15 -8.77
CA PHE A 174 -4.52 5.76 -8.81
C PHE A 174 -4.58 7.28 -8.67
N ALA A 175 -5.56 7.92 -9.32
CA ALA A 175 -5.79 9.37 -9.19
C ALA A 175 -6.08 9.78 -7.73
N LEU A 176 -6.85 8.98 -6.99
CA LEU A 176 -7.11 9.20 -5.58
C LEU A 176 -5.83 9.08 -4.74
N HIS A 177 -5.10 7.95 -4.86
CA HIS A 177 -3.94 7.65 -4.04
C HIS A 177 -2.71 8.50 -4.36
N ALA A 178 -2.66 9.13 -5.53
CA ALA A 178 -1.62 10.11 -5.85
C ALA A 178 -1.62 11.32 -4.89
N THR A 179 -2.71 11.56 -4.17
CA THR A 179 -2.88 12.69 -3.23
C THR A 179 -3.26 12.28 -1.80
N ALA A 180 -4.17 11.32 -1.63
CA ALA A 180 -4.67 10.91 -0.32
C ALA A 180 -3.56 10.39 0.59
N ASP A 181 -2.68 9.55 0.07
CA ASP A 181 -1.63 8.92 0.85
C ASP A 181 -0.49 9.88 1.24
N ILE A 182 -0.40 11.05 0.64
CA ILE A 182 0.47 12.12 1.15
C ILE A 182 0.02 12.54 2.55
N TYR A 183 -1.28 12.68 2.76
CA TYR A 183 -1.85 13.03 4.06
C TYR A 183 -1.67 11.88 5.06
N HIS A 184 -2.02 10.66 4.68
CA HIS A 184 -1.89 9.49 5.55
C HIS A 184 -0.44 9.24 5.98
N ALA A 185 0.50 9.25 5.04
CA ALA A 185 1.92 9.09 5.35
C ALA A 185 2.45 10.18 6.32
N ASN A 186 2.02 11.43 6.16
CA ASN A 186 2.39 12.49 7.09
C ASN A 186 1.84 12.23 8.50
N VAL A 187 0.60 11.75 8.62
CA VAL A 187 0.01 11.38 9.91
C VAL A 187 0.82 10.25 10.58
N TRP A 188 1.17 9.21 9.82
CA TRP A 188 2.01 8.12 10.36
C TRP A 188 3.38 8.62 10.80
N ARG A 189 4.01 9.46 10.00
CA ARG A 189 5.30 10.07 10.32
C ARG A 189 5.25 10.85 11.63
N GLU A 190 4.26 11.74 11.79
CA GLU A 190 4.09 12.54 13.00
C GLU A 190 3.86 11.68 14.25
N GLN A 191 3.01 10.66 14.14
CA GLN A 191 2.72 9.76 15.26
C GLN A 191 3.94 8.91 15.61
N LEU A 192 4.69 8.46 14.62
CA LEU A 192 5.93 7.70 14.82
C LEU A 192 7.00 8.57 15.46
N GLU A 193 7.17 9.81 15.00
CA GLU A 193 8.13 10.77 15.58
C GLU A 193 7.87 11.03 17.07
N LYS A 194 6.61 11.33 17.44
CA LYS A 194 6.22 11.53 18.85
C LYS A 194 6.60 10.32 19.71
N ARG A 195 6.44 9.12 19.19
CA ARG A 195 6.71 7.87 19.91
C ARG A 195 8.20 7.58 20.02
N ILE A 196 8.98 7.75 18.95
CA ILE A 196 10.43 7.56 18.97
C ILE A 196 11.10 8.56 19.89
N VAL A 197 10.61 9.82 19.94
CA VAL A 197 11.10 10.82 20.91
C VAL A 197 10.79 10.41 22.35
N ALA A 198 9.60 9.87 22.61
CA ALA A 198 9.17 9.45 23.94
C ALA A 198 9.83 8.13 24.40
N LYS A 199 10.13 7.22 23.46
CA LYS A 199 10.68 5.88 23.71
C LYS A 199 11.76 5.53 22.67
N PRO A 200 12.96 6.14 22.78
CA PRO A 200 14.04 5.93 21.79
C PRO A 200 14.53 4.48 21.69
N GLU A 201 14.30 3.66 22.70
CA GLU A 201 14.63 2.25 22.73
C GLU A 201 13.79 1.40 21.76
N THR A 202 12.67 1.91 21.26
CA THR A 202 11.82 1.21 20.27
C THR A 202 12.27 1.43 18.83
N ALA A 203 13.23 2.33 18.60
CA ALA A 203 13.66 2.76 17.28
C ALA A 203 14.17 1.60 16.40
N ASP A 204 15.03 0.74 16.94
CA ASP A 204 15.63 -0.36 16.16
C ASP A 204 14.55 -1.36 15.70
N ALA A 205 13.62 -1.73 16.59
CA ALA A 205 12.51 -2.62 16.24
C ALA A 205 11.55 -1.99 15.21
N ALA A 206 11.35 -0.67 15.26
CA ALA A 206 10.55 0.05 14.26
C ALA A 206 11.25 0.10 12.89
N LEU A 207 12.59 0.29 12.86
CA LEU A 207 13.39 0.23 11.63
C LEU A 207 13.37 -1.16 11.00
N ASP A 208 13.51 -2.22 11.81
CA ASP A 208 13.41 -3.60 11.34
C ASP A 208 12.02 -3.88 10.71
N ALA A 209 10.96 -3.38 11.34
CA ALA A 209 9.60 -3.52 10.81
C ALA A 209 9.43 -2.75 9.49
N ALA A 210 9.99 -1.56 9.38
CA ALA A 210 9.99 -0.76 8.17
C ALA A 210 10.72 -1.46 7.02
N GLU A 211 11.94 -1.97 7.26
CA GLU A 211 12.71 -2.70 6.25
C GLU A 211 12.01 -3.97 5.79
N ASN A 212 11.42 -4.70 6.74
CA ASN A 212 10.63 -5.89 6.42
C ASN A 212 9.39 -5.53 5.56
N ALA A 213 8.67 -4.44 5.88
CA ALA A 213 7.54 -3.98 5.08
C ALA A 213 7.97 -3.64 3.65
N ALA A 214 9.04 -2.85 3.50
CA ALA A 214 9.59 -2.48 2.19
C ALA A 214 9.98 -3.72 1.37
N ARG A 215 10.66 -4.67 2.00
CA ARG A 215 11.06 -5.95 1.38
C ARG A 215 9.85 -6.79 0.98
N MET A 216 8.81 -6.91 1.82
CA MET A 216 7.60 -7.67 1.49
C MET A 216 6.85 -7.05 0.29
N LEU A 217 6.78 -5.73 0.20
CA LEU A 217 6.20 -5.03 -0.95
C LEU A 217 6.99 -5.30 -2.23
N TRP A 218 8.31 -5.26 -2.17
CA TRP A 218 9.18 -5.61 -3.30
C TRP A 218 8.98 -7.07 -3.73
N GLN A 219 9.02 -8.01 -2.79
CA GLN A 219 8.84 -9.43 -3.05
C GLN A 219 7.44 -9.77 -3.60
N ALA A 220 6.41 -9.02 -3.21
CA ALA A 220 5.09 -9.17 -3.80
C ALA A 220 5.13 -8.92 -5.32
N LEU A 221 5.87 -7.90 -5.75
CA LEU A 221 6.10 -7.63 -7.16
C LEU A 221 7.01 -8.67 -7.83
N ASP A 222 8.04 -9.20 -7.13
CA ASP A 222 8.85 -10.32 -7.62
C ASP A 222 7.98 -11.53 -7.96
N GLY A 223 7.00 -11.85 -7.10
CA GLY A 223 6.07 -12.95 -7.33
C GLY A 223 5.18 -12.74 -8.56
N ILE A 224 4.68 -11.52 -8.74
CA ILE A 224 3.85 -11.15 -9.91
C ILE A 224 4.69 -11.18 -11.19
N GLU A 225 5.92 -10.64 -11.17
CA GLU A 225 6.82 -10.66 -12.30
C GLU A 225 7.21 -12.09 -12.70
N ALA A 226 7.52 -12.95 -11.73
CA ALA A 226 7.83 -14.35 -11.99
C ALA A 226 6.64 -15.09 -12.64
N ALA A 227 5.41 -14.85 -12.16
CA ALA A 227 4.21 -15.41 -12.75
C ALA A 227 4.02 -14.94 -14.22
N ARG A 228 4.20 -13.62 -14.47
CA ARG A 228 4.15 -13.02 -15.80
C ARG A 228 5.13 -13.69 -16.77
N MET A 229 6.39 -13.85 -16.36
CA MET A 229 7.45 -14.43 -17.19
C MET A 229 7.19 -15.92 -17.48
N THR A 230 6.48 -16.63 -16.58
CA THR A 230 6.14 -18.04 -16.79
C THR A 230 4.98 -18.23 -17.80
N CYS A 231 4.07 -17.27 -17.89
CA CYS A 231 2.95 -17.31 -18.83
C CYS A 231 3.34 -16.87 -20.25
N ALA A 232 4.50 -16.24 -20.43
CA ALA A 232 5.00 -15.73 -21.71
C ALA A 232 5.71 -16.82 -22.56
N VAL A 233 5.81 -18.06 -22.09
CA VAL A 233 6.38 -19.25 -22.76
C VAL A 233 5.28 -20.18 -23.22
#